data_8f80faca2d6a547b45ddad532155dac1
#
_entry.id   8f80faca2d6a547b45ddad532155dac1
#
_cell.length_a   1.000
_cell.length_b   1.000
_cell.length_c   1.000
_cell.angle_alpha   90.00
_cell.angle_beta   90.00
_cell.angle_gamma   90.00
#
_symmetry.space_group_name_H-M   'P 1'
#
loop_
_entity.id
_entity.type
_entity.pdbx_description
1 polymer ?
#
loop_
_entity_poly.entity_id
_entity_poly.type
_entity_poly.pdbx_seq_one_letter_code
_entity_poly.pdbx_strand_id
1 'polypeptide(L)'
;MDAISLQGLDGILVRFSKCCNPLPGDEVIGFISQGMGVTVHASDCPQVLETDPERRIEVSWNRQKGATRPVKIRAHSLDQKGVLAAVTKVITKCEANILRASVFSTKEGRGILNFEVDVQDVHHLNKVMEAVQKVKGIIQVERVRTGRKN
;
A
#
# COMPACT_ATOMS: atom_id res chain seq x y z
N MET A 1 -2.92 -16.80 -12.24
CA MET A 1 -2.05 -15.91 -13.04
C MET A 1 -1.36 -14.94 -12.10
N ASP A 2 -0.06 -14.90 -12.15
CA ASP A 2 0.73 -14.11 -11.20
C ASP A 2 0.70 -12.63 -11.55
N ALA A 3 0.67 -11.78 -10.54
CA ALA A 3 0.70 -10.33 -10.74
C ALA A 3 2.07 -9.83 -11.20
N ILE A 4 3.09 -10.67 -11.06
CA ILE A 4 4.47 -10.33 -11.39
C ILE A 4 4.97 -11.25 -12.49
N SER A 5 5.68 -10.69 -13.47
CA SER A 5 6.37 -11.43 -14.52
C SER A 5 7.86 -11.49 -14.21
N LEU A 6 8.41 -12.69 -14.27
CA LEU A 6 9.84 -12.94 -14.11
C LEU A 6 10.39 -13.44 -15.42
N GLN A 7 11.42 -12.79 -15.96
CA GLN A 7 12.01 -13.19 -17.22
C GLN A 7 12.59 -14.61 -17.13
N GLY A 8 12.04 -15.52 -17.96
CA GLY A 8 12.58 -16.87 -18.09
C GLY A 8 12.39 -17.77 -16.88
N LEU A 9 11.57 -17.39 -15.91
CA LEU A 9 11.39 -18.17 -14.70
C LEU A 9 9.90 -18.45 -14.49
N ASP A 10 9.42 -19.54 -15.05
CA ASP A 10 8.04 -19.98 -14.84
C ASP A 10 7.94 -20.88 -13.62
N GLY A 11 6.81 -20.84 -12.95
CA GLY A 11 6.52 -21.73 -11.85
C GLY A 11 7.17 -21.37 -10.54
N ILE A 12 7.74 -20.18 -10.43
CA ILE A 12 8.37 -19.71 -9.20
C ILE A 12 7.34 -19.05 -8.31
N LEU A 13 7.39 -19.40 -7.02
CA LEU A 13 6.53 -18.76 -6.03
C LEU A 13 6.95 -17.30 -5.86
N VAL A 14 5.99 -16.40 -5.96
CA VAL A 14 6.21 -14.96 -5.78
C VAL A 14 5.50 -14.51 -4.52
N ARG A 15 6.21 -13.77 -3.68
CA ARG A 15 5.67 -13.16 -2.48
C ARG A 15 5.85 -11.65 -2.55
N PHE A 16 4.88 -10.94 -2.04
CA PHE A 16 5.00 -9.49 -1.89
C PHE A 16 5.38 -9.18 -0.46
N SER A 17 6.42 -8.36 -0.30
CA SER A 17 6.92 -8.01 1.01
C SER A 17 5.88 -7.21 1.80
N LYS A 18 5.69 -7.57 3.06
CA LYS A 18 4.77 -6.86 3.95
C LYS A 18 5.34 -5.54 4.46
N CYS A 19 6.66 -5.36 4.36
CA CYS A 19 7.29 -4.12 4.85
C CYS A 19 6.96 -2.91 3.98
N CYS A 20 6.62 -3.12 2.71
CA CYS A 20 6.35 -2.01 1.79
C CYS A 20 5.06 -2.17 0.99
N ASN A 21 4.45 -3.36 0.97
CA ASN A 21 3.18 -3.62 0.25
C ASN A 21 3.18 -2.99 -1.15
N PRO A 22 4.02 -3.49 -2.07
CA PRO A 22 4.09 -2.86 -3.39
C PRO A 22 2.78 -3.00 -4.16
N LEU A 23 2.50 -2.00 -4.97
CA LEU A 23 1.32 -1.95 -5.84
C LEU A 23 1.73 -1.82 -7.30
N PRO A 24 0.92 -2.31 -8.24
CA PRO A 24 1.15 -2.00 -9.65
C PRO A 24 1.31 -0.49 -9.85
N GLY A 25 2.37 -0.11 -10.55
CA GLY A 25 2.78 1.27 -10.71
C GLY A 25 3.94 1.67 -9.82
N ASP A 26 4.18 0.94 -8.72
CA ASP A 26 5.40 1.11 -7.94
C ASP A 26 6.58 0.51 -8.69
N GLU A 27 7.74 1.12 -8.57
CA GLU A 27 8.97 0.47 -9.00
C GLU A 27 9.28 -0.63 -8.00
N VAL A 28 9.55 -1.82 -8.52
CA VAL A 28 9.76 -3.00 -7.68
C VAL A 28 11.06 -3.70 -8.06
N ILE A 29 11.57 -4.45 -7.09
CA ILE A 29 12.73 -5.29 -7.28
C ILE A 29 12.46 -6.62 -6.59
N GLY A 30 12.89 -7.72 -7.22
CA GLY A 30 12.75 -9.04 -6.64
C GLY A 30 14.04 -9.50 -5.98
N PHE A 31 13.90 -10.37 -5.00
CA PHE A 31 15.02 -11.03 -4.35
C PHE A 31 14.75 -12.52 -4.32
N ILE A 32 15.72 -13.29 -4.80
CA ILE A 32 15.65 -14.74 -4.77
C ILE A 32 15.96 -15.20 -3.35
N SER A 33 15.05 -15.97 -2.77
CA SER A 33 15.23 -16.57 -1.46
C SER A 33 15.43 -18.07 -1.60
N GLN A 34 16.36 -18.62 -0.82
CA GLN A 34 16.62 -20.04 -0.87
C GLN A 34 15.35 -20.83 -0.53
N GLY A 35 14.90 -21.67 -1.49
CA GLY A 35 13.74 -22.52 -1.31
C GLY A 35 12.41 -21.81 -1.18
N MET A 36 12.39 -20.49 -1.23
CA MET A 36 11.19 -19.69 -0.97
C MET A 36 10.68 -18.90 -2.19
N GLY A 37 11.36 -19.04 -3.33
CA GLY A 37 10.99 -18.31 -4.52
C GLY A 37 11.51 -16.88 -4.55
N VAL A 38 10.68 -15.93 -4.97
CA VAL A 38 11.06 -14.54 -5.11
C VAL A 38 10.20 -13.68 -4.21
N THR A 39 10.84 -12.80 -3.44
CA THR A 39 10.16 -11.78 -2.65
C THR A 39 10.28 -10.44 -3.37
N VAL A 40 9.15 -9.76 -3.57
CA VAL A 40 9.09 -8.48 -4.29
C VAL A 40 8.97 -7.35 -3.27
N HIS A 41 9.89 -6.39 -3.37
CA HIS A 41 9.88 -5.17 -2.57
C HIS A 41 9.67 -3.97 -3.49
N ALA A 42 9.11 -2.90 -2.94
CA ALA A 42 9.24 -1.61 -3.60
C ALA A 42 10.71 -1.22 -3.63
N SER A 43 11.18 -0.64 -4.73
CA SER A 43 12.60 -0.35 -4.89
C SER A 43 13.11 0.70 -3.89
N ASP A 44 12.22 1.53 -3.34
CA ASP A 44 12.57 2.52 -2.33
C ASP A 44 12.41 2.01 -0.89
N CYS A 45 12.12 0.73 -0.71
CA CYS A 45 11.98 0.16 0.63
C CYS A 45 13.35 0.14 1.33
N PRO A 46 13.44 0.66 2.57
CA PRO A 46 14.73 0.68 3.27
C PRO A 46 15.36 -0.69 3.45
N GLN A 47 14.56 -1.75 3.52
CA GLN A 47 15.09 -3.10 3.68
C GLN A 47 15.79 -3.62 2.43
N VAL A 48 15.57 -3.01 1.29
CA VAL A 48 16.28 -3.36 0.05
C VAL A 48 17.78 -3.12 0.21
N LEU A 49 18.16 -2.08 0.94
CA LEU A 49 19.56 -1.74 1.15
C LEU A 49 20.29 -2.78 2.01
N GLU A 50 19.56 -3.56 2.79
CA GLU A 50 20.12 -4.57 3.67
C GLU A 50 20.21 -5.94 3.02
N THR A 51 19.69 -6.10 1.81
CA THR A 51 19.70 -7.38 1.14
C THR A 51 20.92 -7.51 0.22
N ASP A 52 21.31 -8.76 -0.01
CA ASP A 52 22.44 -9.08 -0.86
C ASP A 52 22.15 -8.69 -2.31
N PRO A 53 22.94 -7.78 -2.91
CA PRO A 53 22.71 -7.38 -4.30
C PRO A 53 22.77 -8.53 -5.29
N GLU A 54 23.48 -9.61 -4.98
CA GLU A 54 23.59 -10.75 -5.88
C GLU A 54 22.27 -11.55 -5.98
N ARG A 55 21.38 -11.36 -5.02
CA ARG A 55 20.08 -12.03 -5.03
C ARG A 55 19.02 -11.23 -5.74
N ARG A 56 19.34 -10.05 -6.21
CA ARG A 56 18.36 -9.19 -6.89
C ARG A 56 18.03 -9.73 -8.25
N ILE A 57 16.76 -9.65 -8.59
CA ILE A 57 16.27 -10.04 -9.90
C ILE A 57 15.27 -8.99 -10.37
N GLU A 58 15.35 -8.69 -11.66
CA GLU A 58 14.43 -7.74 -12.25
C GLU A 58 13.06 -8.38 -12.42
N VAL A 59 12.03 -7.67 -11.96
CA VAL A 59 10.64 -8.13 -12.07
C VAL A 59 9.80 -7.00 -12.63
N SER A 60 8.71 -7.37 -13.27
CA SER A 60 7.75 -6.39 -13.80
C SER A 60 6.35 -6.83 -13.46
N TRP A 61 5.44 -5.85 -13.42
CA TRP A 61 4.04 -6.13 -13.14
C TRP A 61 3.35 -6.67 -14.38
N ASN A 62 2.56 -7.73 -14.17
CA ASN A 62 1.58 -8.15 -15.16
C ASN A 62 0.29 -7.39 -14.89
N ARG A 63 -0.27 -6.79 -15.92
CA ARG A 63 -1.55 -6.11 -15.76
C ARG A 63 -2.66 -7.15 -15.67
N GLN A 64 -3.30 -7.17 -14.51
CA GLN A 64 -4.48 -8.00 -14.28
C GLN A 64 -5.65 -7.09 -14.02
N LYS A 65 -6.58 -7.07 -14.93
CA LYS A 65 -7.76 -6.23 -14.83
C LYS A 65 -8.62 -6.70 -13.67
N GLY A 66 -8.97 -5.79 -12.78
CA GLY A 66 -9.83 -6.09 -11.65
C GLY A 66 -9.13 -6.67 -10.43
N ALA A 67 -7.86 -7.01 -10.53
CA ALA A 67 -7.13 -7.49 -9.37
C ALA A 67 -6.85 -6.32 -8.41
N THR A 68 -6.98 -6.58 -7.11
CA THR A 68 -6.72 -5.56 -6.10
C THR A 68 -5.68 -6.06 -5.10
N ARG A 69 -5.04 -5.14 -4.43
CA ARG A 69 -4.07 -5.42 -3.39
C ARG A 69 -4.28 -4.50 -2.19
N PRO A 70 -4.02 -4.98 -0.98
CA PRO A 70 -4.19 -4.14 0.20
C PRO A 70 -3.08 -3.12 0.32
N VAL A 71 -3.45 -1.94 0.81
CA VAL A 71 -2.51 -0.87 1.10
C VAL A 71 -3.01 -0.13 2.32
N LYS A 72 -2.10 0.43 3.09
CA LYS A 72 -2.44 1.19 4.29
C LYS A 72 -2.26 2.67 4.04
N ILE A 73 -3.25 3.43 4.47
CA ILE A 73 -3.20 4.90 4.43
C ILE A 73 -3.54 5.44 5.82
N ARG A 74 -3.01 6.60 6.11
CA ARG A 74 -3.26 7.30 7.37
C ARG A 74 -3.70 8.72 7.07
N ALA A 75 -4.81 9.13 7.67
CA ALA A 75 -5.29 10.49 7.56
C ALA A 75 -5.17 11.18 8.92
N HIS A 76 -4.64 12.38 8.91
CA HIS A 76 -4.58 13.24 10.08
C HIS A 76 -5.68 14.27 9.96
N SER A 77 -6.49 14.40 11.01
CA SER A 77 -7.64 15.27 10.97
C SER A 77 -7.75 16.11 12.24
N LEU A 78 -8.55 17.15 12.16
CA LEU A 78 -9.11 17.75 13.35
C LEU A 78 -10.11 16.74 13.92
N ASP A 79 -10.18 16.66 15.26
CA ASP A 79 -11.09 15.74 15.92
C ASP A 79 -12.49 16.34 15.89
N GLN A 80 -13.17 16.14 14.76
CA GLN A 80 -14.49 16.70 14.50
C GLN A 80 -15.49 15.58 14.26
N LYS A 81 -16.72 15.84 14.68
CA LYS A 81 -17.81 14.93 14.51
C LYS A 81 -18.06 14.68 13.01
N GLY A 82 -18.24 13.43 12.66
CA GLY A 82 -18.60 13.06 11.28
C GLY A 82 -17.44 12.92 10.31
N VAL A 83 -16.19 13.18 10.73
CA VAL A 83 -15.03 13.06 9.81
C VAL A 83 -14.86 11.62 9.35
N LEU A 84 -14.94 10.66 10.26
CA LEU A 84 -14.79 9.25 9.89
C LEU A 84 -15.84 8.83 8.87
N ALA A 85 -17.10 9.20 9.09
CA ALA A 85 -18.17 8.86 8.16
C ALA A 85 -17.94 9.48 6.79
N ALA A 86 -17.49 10.75 6.75
CA ALA A 86 -17.23 11.41 5.48
C ALA A 86 -16.06 10.77 4.74
N VAL A 87 -15.00 10.39 5.45
CA VAL A 87 -13.83 9.74 4.84
C VAL A 87 -14.20 8.37 4.29
N THR A 88 -14.92 7.55 5.06
CA THR A 88 -15.31 6.22 4.58
C THR A 88 -16.19 6.32 3.35
N LYS A 89 -17.06 7.31 3.31
CA LYS A 89 -17.93 7.53 2.16
C LYS A 89 -17.15 7.84 0.88
N VAL A 90 -16.15 8.73 0.96
CA VAL A 90 -15.37 9.07 -0.24
C VAL A 90 -14.48 7.91 -0.68
N ILE A 91 -13.95 7.12 0.25
CA ILE A 91 -13.16 5.93 -0.11
C ILE A 91 -14.04 4.96 -0.89
N THR A 92 -15.25 4.71 -0.41
CA THR A 92 -16.19 3.82 -1.08
C THR A 92 -16.57 4.35 -2.46
N LYS A 93 -16.74 5.65 -2.60
CA LYS A 93 -17.04 6.26 -3.91
C LYS A 93 -15.91 6.09 -4.91
N CYS A 94 -14.68 5.95 -4.44
CA CYS A 94 -13.53 5.68 -5.30
C CYS A 94 -13.42 4.20 -5.65
N GLU A 95 -14.41 3.40 -5.29
CA GLU A 95 -14.45 1.97 -5.57
C GLU A 95 -13.33 1.18 -4.90
N ALA A 96 -12.85 1.70 -3.77
CA ALA A 96 -11.88 0.99 -2.94
C ALA A 96 -12.62 0.34 -1.78
N ASN A 97 -12.32 -0.93 -1.53
CA ASN A 97 -12.91 -1.66 -0.43
C ASN A 97 -12.11 -1.43 0.84
N ILE A 98 -12.80 -1.05 1.92
CA ILE A 98 -12.15 -0.86 3.21
C ILE A 98 -12.07 -2.21 3.92
N LEU A 99 -10.87 -2.67 4.19
CA LEU A 99 -10.63 -3.93 4.88
C LEU A 99 -10.57 -3.75 6.38
N ARG A 100 -9.99 -2.65 6.82
CA ARG A 100 -9.85 -2.31 8.24
C ARG A 100 -9.85 -0.81 8.40
N ALA A 101 -10.35 -0.38 9.55
CA ALA A 101 -10.31 1.03 9.92
C ALA A 101 -10.14 1.14 11.43
N SER A 102 -9.31 2.08 11.85
CA SER A 102 -9.18 2.42 13.26
C SER A 102 -9.02 3.92 13.41
N VAL A 103 -9.45 4.44 14.54
CA VAL A 103 -9.42 5.87 14.82
C VAL A 103 -8.84 6.08 16.21
N PHE A 104 -7.91 7.01 16.30
CA PHE A 104 -7.35 7.45 17.58
C PHE A 104 -7.54 8.95 17.70
N SER A 105 -7.89 9.40 18.90
CA SER A 105 -7.94 10.82 19.21
C SER A 105 -6.75 11.19 20.08
N THR A 106 -6.13 12.31 19.79
CA THR A 106 -5.01 12.81 20.60
C THR A 106 -5.51 13.82 21.61
N LYS A 107 -4.67 14.10 22.62
CA LYS A 107 -5.00 15.10 23.66
C LYS A 107 -5.12 16.52 23.09
N GLU A 108 -4.50 16.76 21.95
CA GLU A 108 -4.50 18.08 21.30
C GLU A 108 -5.71 18.30 20.39
N GLY A 109 -6.69 17.39 20.44
CA GLY A 109 -7.88 17.51 19.59
C GLY A 109 -7.66 17.10 18.15
N ARG A 110 -6.70 16.23 17.91
CA ARG A 110 -6.42 15.68 16.59
C ARG A 110 -6.96 14.27 16.49
N GLY A 111 -7.32 13.88 15.27
CA GLY A 111 -7.71 12.51 14.98
C GLY A 111 -6.68 11.87 14.07
N ILE A 112 -6.44 10.58 14.29
CA ILE A 112 -5.62 9.76 13.40
C ILE A 112 -6.49 8.62 12.92
N LEU A 113 -6.73 8.58 11.61
CA LEU A 113 -7.57 7.58 10.98
C LEU A 113 -6.68 6.67 10.16
N ASN A 114 -6.65 5.40 10.51
CA ASN A 114 -5.87 4.40 9.78
C ASN A 114 -6.82 3.50 9.00
N PHE A 115 -6.53 3.30 7.73
CA PHE A 115 -7.33 2.45 6.86
C PHE A 115 -6.43 1.46 6.13
N GLU A 116 -6.92 0.24 6.02
CA GLU A 116 -6.38 -0.72 5.07
C GLU A 116 -7.43 -0.87 3.98
N VAL A 117 -7.05 -0.59 2.74
CA VAL A 117 -7.98 -0.58 1.62
C VAL A 117 -7.42 -1.42 0.47
N ASP A 118 -8.32 -2.05 -0.30
CA ASP A 118 -7.93 -2.73 -1.53
C ASP A 118 -7.99 -1.75 -2.68
N VAL A 119 -6.88 -1.62 -3.41
CA VAL A 119 -6.80 -0.77 -4.60
C VAL A 119 -6.16 -1.55 -5.74
N GLN A 120 -6.38 -1.10 -6.96
CA GLN A 120 -5.90 -1.78 -8.15
C GLN A 120 -4.43 -1.48 -8.43
N ASP A 121 -4.01 -0.24 -8.17
CA ASP A 121 -2.66 0.23 -8.49
C ASP A 121 -2.41 1.56 -7.79
N VAL A 122 -1.23 2.12 -8.04
CA VAL A 122 -0.83 3.42 -7.47
C VAL A 122 -1.76 4.53 -7.94
N HIS A 123 -2.21 4.49 -9.19
CA HIS A 123 -3.13 5.51 -9.71
C HIS A 123 -4.46 5.50 -8.93
N HIS A 124 -5.00 4.31 -8.68
CA HIS A 124 -6.22 4.15 -7.88
C HIS A 124 -6.00 4.65 -6.45
N LEU A 125 -4.85 4.28 -5.85
CA LEU A 125 -4.50 4.76 -4.52
C LEU A 125 -4.45 6.28 -4.47
N ASN A 126 -3.83 6.92 -5.46
CA ASN A 126 -3.74 8.37 -5.50
C ASN A 126 -5.12 9.03 -5.58
N LYS A 127 -6.03 8.44 -6.35
CA LYS A 127 -7.41 8.94 -6.39
C LYS A 127 -8.08 8.87 -5.03
N VAL A 128 -7.88 7.76 -4.31
CA VAL A 128 -8.43 7.60 -2.97
C VAL A 128 -7.84 8.66 -2.03
N MET A 129 -6.52 8.83 -2.06
CA MET A 129 -5.86 9.78 -1.18
C MET A 129 -6.27 11.22 -1.47
N GLU A 130 -6.41 11.57 -2.73
CA GLU A 130 -6.88 12.91 -3.11
C GLU A 130 -8.31 13.17 -2.64
N ALA A 131 -9.18 12.17 -2.78
CA ALA A 131 -10.56 12.30 -2.33
C ALA A 131 -10.63 12.49 -0.81
N VAL A 132 -9.83 11.73 -0.06
CA VAL A 132 -9.77 11.86 1.40
C VAL A 132 -9.22 13.23 1.79
N GLN A 133 -8.19 13.71 1.09
CA GLN A 133 -7.59 15.02 1.37
C GLN A 133 -8.60 16.16 1.23
N LYS A 134 -9.60 16.01 0.39
CA LYS A 134 -10.62 17.04 0.16
C LYS A 134 -11.73 17.04 1.22
N VAL A 135 -11.77 16.05 2.09
CA VAL A 135 -12.78 16.00 3.14
C VAL A 135 -12.50 17.11 4.16
N LYS A 136 -13.55 17.82 4.53
CA LYS A 136 -13.43 18.90 5.51
C LYS A 136 -12.94 18.32 6.85
N GLY A 137 -11.90 18.93 7.38
CA GLY A 137 -11.28 18.50 8.63
C GLY A 137 -10.04 17.65 8.44
N ILE A 138 -9.78 17.16 7.25
CA ILE A 138 -8.56 16.40 6.98
C ILE A 138 -7.40 17.38 6.77
N ILE A 139 -6.31 17.14 7.49
CA ILE A 139 -5.11 17.95 7.43
C ILE A 139 -4.11 17.36 6.44
N GLN A 140 -3.92 16.04 6.50
CA GLN A 140 -2.91 15.35 5.70
C GLN A 140 -3.31 13.89 5.52
N VAL A 141 -2.98 13.33 4.35
CA VAL A 141 -3.15 11.91 4.06
C VAL A 141 -1.82 11.37 3.58
N GLU A 142 -1.44 10.20 4.08
CA GLU A 142 -0.19 9.56 3.67
C GLU A 142 -0.37 8.07 3.49
N ARG A 143 0.45 7.51 2.61
CA ARG A 143 0.56 6.06 2.46
C ARG A 143 1.49 5.54 3.55
N VAL A 144 1.07 4.47 4.23
CA VAL A 144 1.86 3.91 5.33
C VAL A 144 2.61 2.68 4.83
N ARG A 145 3.91 2.65 5.06
CA ARG A 145 4.74 1.46 4.85
C ARG A 145 4.87 0.73 6.18
N THR A 146 4.63 -0.57 6.16
CA THR A 146 4.73 -1.40 7.37
C THR A 146 6.13 -2.01 7.47
N GLY A 147 6.42 -2.65 8.60
CA GLY A 147 7.68 -3.35 8.77
C GLY A 147 8.85 -2.50 9.22
N ARG A 148 8.68 -1.20 9.32
CA ARG A 148 9.69 -0.34 9.94
C ARG A 148 9.47 -0.32 11.43
N LYS A 149 10.45 -0.76 12.14
CA LYS A 149 10.44 -0.59 13.59
C LYS A 149 11.12 0.72 13.93
N ASN A 150 10.42 1.53 14.61
CA ASN A 150 10.95 2.80 15.09
C ASN A 150 11.34 2.66 16.53
#